data_90ea1efc188ebf117d0761f00d356565
#
_entry.id   90ea1efc188ebf117d0761f00d356565
#
_cell.length_a   1.000
_cell.length_b   1.000
_cell.length_c   1.000
_cell.angle_alpha   90.00
_cell.angle_beta   90.00
_cell.angle_gamma   90.00
#
_symmetry.space_group_name_H-M   'P 1'
#
loop_
_entity.id
_entity.type
_entity.pdbx_description
1 polymer ?
#
loop_
_entity_poly.entity_id
_entity_poly.type
_entity_poly.pdbx_seq_one_letter_code
_entity_poly.pdbx_strand_id
1 'polypeptide(L)'
;RLPKDKSKIPLAKMGPKKEAYLKEWLKRHGFSEGTPCGAHINLSIDPHVFNLVYDNMTDQFESKLDLQNYLYAKIAQGFLRYRWLITYLFGASPIAEANYFDHGEGPDGPIRSVRQSSYGFGNKFTGDYTNVQRYVNRIEAGVSKGVLISDYEFHGAVRYKGNTNLKELPKTGVQYLELRMLDLDPSSSVGIRTNTLRFFRLLASYFIMAPALKPEQVNAVIARADQMNEEVSEEHPNDASKYQASARAFMQRLEMYADKIQLGPEYQEEIEDLQDRIENPRTTPSAKLITHIKDHSLTDYALRRATHYQESALQSIRPFKGFETNKKISAADLKHELFKGSWEPGIDK
;
A
#
# COMPACT_ATOMS: atom_id res chain seq x y z
N ARG A 1 1.10 20.21 -5.65
CA ARG A 1 1.35 21.41 -4.82
C ARG A 1 0.08 21.76 -4.08
N LEU A 2 0.13 21.83 -2.75
CA LEU A 2 -1.00 22.28 -1.95
C LEU A 2 -1.29 23.77 -2.23
N PRO A 3 -2.57 24.19 -2.28
CA PRO A 3 -2.90 25.61 -2.32
C PRO A 3 -2.27 26.34 -1.13
N LYS A 4 -1.81 27.58 -1.33
CA LYS A 4 -1.31 28.40 -0.21
C LYS A 4 -2.37 28.56 0.89
N ASP A 5 -3.62 28.74 0.48
CA ASP A 5 -4.78 28.74 1.36
C ASP A 5 -5.36 27.32 1.43
N LYS A 6 -5.06 26.62 2.52
CA LYS A 6 -5.48 25.23 2.74
C LYS A 6 -7.01 25.07 2.83
N SER A 7 -7.74 26.15 3.18
CA SER A 7 -9.22 26.13 3.21
C SER A 7 -9.85 25.93 1.81
N LYS A 8 -9.07 26.14 0.75
CA LYS A 8 -9.48 25.90 -0.64
C LYS A 8 -9.32 24.45 -1.09
N ILE A 9 -8.80 23.56 -0.23
CA ILE A 9 -8.77 22.13 -0.53
C ILE A 9 -10.21 21.59 -0.38
N PRO A 10 -10.83 21.10 -1.47
CA PRO A 10 -12.21 20.65 -1.39
C PRO A 10 -12.30 19.36 -0.59
N LEU A 11 -13.32 19.26 0.24
CA LEU A 11 -13.68 17.98 0.87
C LEU A 11 -14.38 17.08 -0.14
N ALA A 12 -14.02 15.80 -0.10
CA ALA A 12 -14.71 14.80 -0.91
C ALA A 12 -16.19 14.69 -0.49
N LYS A 13 -17.08 14.78 -1.48
CA LYS A 13 -18.51 14.54 -1.28
C LYS A 13 -18.76 13.03 -1.25
N MET A 14 -18.98 12.48 -0.06
CA MET A 14 -19.08 11.05 0.18
C MET A 14 -20.35 10.65 0.96
N GLY A 15 -21.29 11.59 1.06
CA GLY A 15 -22.51 11.45 1.86
C GLY A 15 -22.36 11.90 3.32
N PRO A 16 -23.45 12.23 4.01
CA PRO A 16 -23.45 12.98 5.27
C PRO A 16 -22.58 12.38 6.38
N LYS A 17 -22.59 11.04 6.52
CA LYS A 17 -21.84 10.35 7.57
C LYS A 17 -20.32 10.49 7.36
N LYS A 18 -19.86 10.28 6.13
CA LYS A 18 -18.42 10.39 5.82
C LYS A 18 -17.94 11.84 5.79
N GLU A 19 -18.77 12.76 5.35
CA GLU A 19 -18.48 14.20 5.39
C GLU A 19 -18.35 14.71 6.82
N ALA A 20 -19.23 14.28 7.73
CA ALA A 20 -19.12 14.60 9.16
C ALA A 20 -17.81 14.06 9.75
N TYR A 21 -17.45 12.82 9.42
CA TYR A 21 -16.16 12.24 9.79
C TYR A 21 -14.99 13.07 9.27
N LEU A 22 -14.96 13.42 7.97
CA LEU A 22 -13.89 14.20 7.38
C LEU A 22 -13.74 15.58 8.01
N LYS A 23 -14.86 16.25 8.33
CA LYS A 23 -14.83 17.56 9.04
C LYS A 23 -14.18 17.44 10.41
N GLU A 24 -14.54 16.41 11.19
CA GLU A 24 -13.96 16.17 12.52
C GLU A 24 -12.49 15.78 12.40
N TRP A 25 -12.16 14.94 11.40
CA TRP A 25 -10.79 14.52 11.11
C TRP A 25 -9.89 15.73 10.78
N LEU A 26 -10.36 16.63 9.91
CA LEU A 26 -9.61 17.83 9.55
C LEU A 26 -9.42 18.79 10.72
N LYS A 27 -10.41 18.88 11.60
CA LYS A 27 -10.31 19.69 12.82
C LYS A 27 -9.23 19.13 13.76
N ARG A 28 -9.07 17.80 13.82
CA ARG A 28 -8.10 17.11 14.68
C ARG A 28 -6.68 17.11 14.10
N HIS A 29 -6.54 16.89 12.79
CA HIS A 29 -5.26 16.59 12.12
C HIS A 29 -4.81 17.67 11.12
N GLY A 30 -5.70 18.58 10.72
CA GLY A 30 -5.40 19.58 9.70
C GLY A 30 -5.47 19.05 8.26
N PHE A 31 -5.32 19.94 7.28
CA PHE A 31 -5.44 19.60 5.86
C PHE A 31 -4.19 18.86 5.32
N SER A 32 -3.01 19.19 5.82
CA SER A 32 -1.76 18.65 5.31
C SER A 32 -1.65 17.15 5.53
N GLU A 33 -2.00 16.65 6.72
CA GLU A 33 -1.95 15.23 7.05
C GLU A 33 -2.87 14.35 6.18
N GLY A 34 -3.94 14.92 5.62
CA GLY A 34 -4.88 14.23 4.72
C GLY A 34 -4.42 14.12 3.27
N THR A 35 -3.29 14.73 2.91
CA THR A 35 -2.86 14.84 1.50
C THR A 35 -1.87 13.79 1.00
N PRO A 36 -1.10 13.06 1.85
CA PRO A 36 -0.20 12.02 1.34
C PRO A 36 -0.97 10.93 0.59
N CYS A 37 -0.61 10.73 -0.67
CA CYS A 37 -1.17 9.69 -1.52
C CYS A 37 -0.20 8.53 -1.67
N GLY A 38 -0.73 7.32 -1.82
CA GLY A 38 0.05 6.12 -2.07
C GLY A 38 -0.68 5.14 -2.98
N ALA A 39 0.05 4.17 -3.51
CA ALA A 39 -0.55 3.04 -4.20
C ALA A 39 -1.01 2.00 -3.17
N HIS A 40 -2.26 1.57 -3.29
CA HIS A 40 -2.79 0.50 -2.45
C HIS A 40 -2.97 -0.76 -3.29
N ILE A 41 -2.48 -1.88 -2.78
CA ILE A 41 -2.65 -3.19 -3.40
C ILE A 41 -3.69 -3.96 -2.61
N ASN A 42 -4.78 -4.36 -3.26
CA ASN A 42 -5.72 -5.33 -2.72
C ASN A 42 -5.25 -6.72 -3.10
N LEU A 43 -4.91 -7.53 -2.10
CA LEU A 43 -4.38 -8.87 -2.25
C LEU A 43 -5.35 -9.89 -1.68
N SER A 44 -5.82 -10.82 -2.52
CA SER A 44 -6.66 -11.94 -2.13
C SER A 44 -5.99 -13.27 -2.50
N ILE A 45 -6.34 -14.32 -1.75
CA ILE A 45 -5.96 -15.69 -2.08
C ILE A 45 -6.97 -16.21 -3.11
N ASP A 46 -6.45 -16.83 -4.17
CA ASP A 46 -7.31 -17.47 -5.17
C ASP A 46 -8.16 -18.58 -4.52
N PRO A 47 -9.48 -18.61 -4.76
CA PRO A 47 -10.37 -19.60 -4.13
C PRO A 47 -9.98 -21.06 -4.43
N HIS A 48 -9.44 -21.34 -5.62
CA HIS A 48 -9.00 -22.69 -5.97
C HIS A 48 -7.77 -23.09 -5.15
N VAL A 49 -6.76 -22.19 -5.07
CA VAL A 49 -5.57 -22.40 -4.23
C VAL A 49 -5.96 -22.54 -2.77
N PHE A 50 -6.88 -21.70 -2.29
CA PHE A 50 -7.39 -21.80 -0.92
C PHE A 50 -8.01 -23.17 -0.61
N ASN A 51 -8.85 -23.70 -1.50
CA ASN A 51 -9.47 -25.02 -1.32
C ASN A 51 -8.41 -26.13 -1.30
N LEU A 52 -7.42 -26.08 -2.20
CA LEU A 52 -6.31 -27.04 -2.19
C LEU A 52 -5.53 -27.01 -0.88
N VAL A 53 -5.28 -25.82 -0.33
CA VAL A 53 -4.61 -25.69 0.98
C VAL A 53 -5.49 -26.27 2.09
N TYR A 54 -6.78 -25.96 2.10
CA TYR A 54 -7.70 -26.45 3.12
C TYR A 54 -7.80 -27.99 3.11
N ASP A 55 -7.95 -28.59 1.93
CA ASP A 55 -8.08 -30.05 1.78
C ASP A 55 -6.84 -30.81 2.32
N ASN A 56 -5.68 -30.14 2.36
CA ASN A 56 -4.44 -30.69 2.92
C ASN A 56 -4.18 -30.28 4.39
N MET A 57 -5.05 -29.52 5.02
CA MET A 57 -4.88 -28.99 6.39
C MET A 57 -6.13 -29.20 7.27
N THR A 58 -7.04 -30.07 6.88
CA THR A 58 -8.31 -30.32 7.60
C THR A 58 -8.13 -30.83 9.03
N ASP A 59 -6.99 -31.44 9.33
CA ASP A 59 -6.60 -31.90 10.67
C ASP A 59 -6.09 -30.78 11.59
N GLN A 60 -5.78 -29.61 11.03
CA GLN A 60 -5.19 -28.48 11.76
C GLN A 60 -6.17 -27.34 12.00
N PHE A 61 -7.28 -27.28 11.26
CA PHE A 61 -8.25 -26.20 11.32
C PHE A 61 -9.68 -26.74 11.41
N GLU A 62 -10.46 -26.18 12.35
CA GLU A 62 -11.83 -26.62 12.59
C GLU A 62 -12.77 -26.24 11.42
N SER A 63 -12.45 -25.17 10.70
CA SER A 63 -13.26 -24.69 9.59
C SER A 63 -12.45 -23.97 8.51
N LYS A 64 -13.04 -23.83 7.32
CA LYS A 64 -12.49 -22.98 6.25
C LYS A 64 -12.30 -21.53 6.69
N LEU A 65 -13.20 -21.02 7.56
CA LEU A 65 -13.12 -19.68 8.10
C LEU A 65 -11.89 -19.48 8.98
N ASP A 66 -11.56 -20.46 9.82
CA ASP A 66 -10.39 -20.41 10.69
C ASP A 66 -9.10 -20.39 9.87
N LEU A 67 -9.00 -21.28 8.89
CA LEU A 67 -7.87 -21.28 7.96
C LEU A 67 -7.77 -19.95 7.21
N GLN A 68 -8.88 -19.42 6.69
CA GLN A 68 -8.90 -18.17 5.95
C GLN A 68 -8.37 -17.00 6.81
N ASN A 69 -8.91 -16.84 8.00
CA ASN A 69 -8.47 -15.80 8.94
C ASN A 69 -7.02 -15.98 9.35
N TYR A 70 -6.58 -17.22 9.56
CA TYR A 70 -5.18 -17.55 9.87
C TYR A 70 -4.22 -17.18 8.74
N LEU A 71 -4.52 -17.57 7.50
CA LEU A 71 -3.67 -17.27 6.34
C LEU A 71 -3.54 -15.77 6.10
N TYR A 72 -4.66 -15.04 6.15
CA TYR A 72 -4.60 -13.58 5.99
C TYR A 72 -3.86 -12.88 7.15
N ALA A 73 -4.00 -13.37 8.38
CA ALA A 73 -3.21 -12.85 9.50
C ALA A 73 -1.71 -13.10 9.28
N LYS A 74 -1.34 -14.29 8.86
CA LYS A 74 0.04 -14.67 8.57
C LYS A 74 0.67 -13.85 7.44
N ILE A 75 -0.06 -13.63 6.35
CA ILE A 75 0.39 -12.76 5.25
C ILE A 75 0.56 -11.32 5.73
N ALA A 76 -0.40 -10.79 6.50
CA ALA A 76 -0.34 -9.45 7.06
C ALA A 76 0.87 -9.26 7.98
N GLN A 77 1.13 -10.21 8.86
CA GLN A 77 2.32 -10.22 9.74
C GLN A 77 3.61 -10.22 8.91
N GLY A 78 3.67 -10.97 7.82
CA GLY A 78 4.81 -11.00 6.90
C GLY A 78 5.07 -9.63 6.27
N PHE A 79 4.05 -9.00 5.71
CA PHE A 79 4.17 -7.66 5.12
C PHE A 79 4.55 -6.59 6.15
N LEU A 80 3.98 -6.63 7.35
CA LEU A 80 4.33 -5.71 8.42
C LEU A 80 5.77 -5.91 8.90
N ARG A 81 6.20 -7.15 9.07
CA ARG A 81 7.58 -7.49 9.47
C ARG A 81 8.63 -6.98 8.48
N TYR A 82 8.32 -6.98 7.18
CA TYR A 82 9.25 -6.56 6.12
C TYR A 82 8.88 -5.22 5.49
N ARG A 83 8.02 -4.42 6.12
CA ARG A 83 7.63 -3.09 5.65
C ARG A 83 8.84 -2.19 5.41
N TRP A 84 9.82 -2.20 6.29
CA TRP A 84 11.06 -1.44 6.18
C TRP A 84 11.82 -1.74 4.88
N LEU A 85 11.86 -3.01 4.44
CA LEU A 85 12.48 -3.40 3.18
C LEU A 85 11.71 -2.87 1.98
N ILE A 86 10.36 -2.90 2.06
CA ILE A 86 9.50 -2.33 1.01
C ILE A 86 9.75 -0.82 0.90
N THR A 87 9.86 -0.11 2.01
CA THR A 87 10.20 1.32 2.02
C THR A 87 11.60 1.56 1.44
N TYR A 88 12.58 0.73 1.76
CA TYR A 88 13.92 0.81 1.18
C TYR A 88 13.92 0.68 -0.34
N LEU A 89 13.24 -0.34 -0.86
CA LEU A 89 13.23 -0.69 -2.29
C LEU A 89 12.33 0.20 -3.15
N PHE A 90 11.23 0.71 -2.58
CA PHE A 90 10.16 1.36 -3.34
C PHE A 90 9.75 2.74 -2.81
N GLY A 91 10.41 3.28 -1.78
CA GLY A 91 10.21 4.65 -1.34
C GLY A 91 10.38 5.63 -2.51
N ALA A 92 9.44 6.56 -2.69
CA ALA A 92 9.39 7.47 -3.83
C ALA A 92 8.83 8.86 -3.44
N SER A 93 8.91 9.23 -2.17
CA SER A 93 8.55 10.54 -1.68
C SER A 93 9.72 11.19 -0.90
N PRO A 94 10.83 11.54 -1.61
CA PRO A 94 12.06 11.97 -0.96
C PRO A 94 11.96 13.35 -0.30
N ILE A 95 11.02 14.17 -0.71
CA ILE A 95 10.73 15.49 -0.13
C ILE A 95 9.23 15.73 -0.12
N ALA A 96 8.80 16.68 0.69
CA ALA A 96 7.47 17.29 0.60
C ALA A 96 7.60 18.77 0.18
N GLU A 97 6.54 19.34 -0.38
CA GLU A 97 6.48 20.77 -0.71
C GLU A 97 6.56 21.60 0.58
N ALA A 98 7.19 22.76 0.51
CA ALA A 98 7.46 23.61 1.68
C ALA A 98 6.20 23.97 2.50
N ASN A 99 5.02 23.99 1.86
CA ASN A 99 3.75 24.25 2.53
C ASN A 99 3.02 22.99 3.05
N TYR A 100 3.68 21.83 3.01
CA TYR A 100 3.16 20.60 3.59
C TYR A 100 3.27 20.62 5.13
N PHE A 101 4.41 21.04 5.64
CA PHE A 101 4.64 21.15 7.07
C PHE A 101 4.03 22.44 7.63
N ASP A 102 3.11 22.31 8.58
CA ASP A 102 2.38 23.46 9.12
C ASP A 102 3.25 24.35 10.01
N HIS A 103 4.32 23.79 10.58
CA HIS A 103 5.20 24.47 11.54
C HIS A 103 6.68 24.46 11.13
N GLY A 104 6.99 24.19 9.86
CA GLY A 104 8.36 24.18 9.35
C GLY A 104 9.24 23.03 9.82
N GLU A 105 8.66 22.03 10.44
CA GLU A 105 9.36 20.87 11.00
C GLU A 105 9.38 19.71 10.00
N GLY A 106 10.06 19.89 8.89
CA GLY A 106 10.35 18.81 7.94
C GLY A 106 11.75 18.23 8.15
N PRO A 107 12.13 17.17 7.43
CA PRO A 107 13.49 16.66 7.44
C PRO A 107 14.45 17.69 6.87
N ASP A 108 15.69 17.73 7.38
CA ASP A 108 16.73 18.69 6.96
C ASP A 108 17.16 18.52 5.49
N GLY A 109 16.89 17.36 4.90
CA GLY A 109 17.25 17.03 3.52
C GLY A 109 16.36 15.93 2.93
N PRO A 110 16.67 15.47 1.71
CA PRO A 110 15.95 14.37 1.11
C PRO A 110 16.07 13.07 1.91
N ILE A 111 14.95 12.40 2.12
CA ILE A 111 14.84 11.10 2.79
C ILE A 111 14.25 10.06 1.84
N ARG A 112 14.26 8.77 2.19
CA ARG A 112 13.71 7.75 1.28
C ARG A 112 12.23 7.89 1.09
N SER A 113 11.48 8.17 2.17
CA SER A 113 10.04 8.34 2.06
C SER A 113 9.46 9.20 3.17
N VAL A 114 9.12 10.42 2.84
CA VAL A 114 8.34 11.30 3.73
C VAL A 114 7.01 10.63 4.10
N ARG A 115 6.35 9.97 3.14
CA ARG A 115 5.05 9.34 3.37
C ARG A 115 5.11 8.17 4.36
N GLN A 116 6.21 7.40 4.40
CA GLN A 116 6.35 6.23 5.26
C GLN A 116 6.99 6.55 6.61
N SER A 117 7.54 7.76 6.78
CA SER A 117 8.13 8.27 8.02
C SER A 117 7.09 8.95 8.91
N SER A 118 7.51 9.36 10.10
CA SER A 118 6.72 10.17 11.02
C SER A 118 6.37 11.56 10.49
N TYR A 119 7.09 12.04 9.47
CA TYR A 119 6.77 13.27 8.73
C TYR A 119 5.54 13.13 7.82
N GLY A 120 5.13 11.91 7.50
CA GLY A 120 3.92 11.63 6.73
C GLY A 120 2.67 11.64 7.59
N PHE A 121 1.69 10.78 7.26
CA PHE A 121 0.51 10.63 8.08
C PHE A 121 0.85 9.90 9.40
N GLY A 122 1.02 10.66 10.45
CA GLY A 122 1.51 10.23 11.76
C GLY A 122 0.44 9.69 12.69
N ASN A 123 -0.44 8.77 12.29
CA ASN A 123 -1.28 8.11 13.27
C ASN A 123 -0.46 7.10 14.08
N LYS A 124 -0.16 7.44 15.34
CA LYS A 124 0.59 6.59 16.28
C LYS A 124 -0.21 5.38 16.79
N PHE A 125 -1.47 5.22 16.35
CA PHE A 125 -2.29 4.09 16.76
C PHE A 125 -1.89 2.82 15.99
N THR A 126 -1.47 1.78 16.71
CA THR A 126 -1.06 0.50 16.14
C THR A 126 -2.15 -0.56 16.30
N GLY A 127 -2.35 -1.37 15.25
CA GLY A 127 -3.23 -2.55 15.29
C GLY A 127 -2.61 -3.71 16.07
N ASP A 128 -3.44 -4.63 16.55
CA ASP A 128 -2.99 -5.93 17.05
C ASP A 128 -3.20 -6.98 15.94
N TYR A 129 -2.12 -7.46 15.36
CA TYR A 129 -2.15 -8.40 14.24
C TYR A 129 -1.93 -9.85 14.67
N THR A 130 -2.09 -10.16 15.94
CA THR A 130 -1.98 -11.54 16.45
C THR A 130 -2.97 -12.47 15.75
N ASN A 131 -4.24 -12.02 15.62
CA ASN A 131 -5.29 -12.64 14.83
C ASN A 131 -6.37 -11.62 14.47
N VAL A 132 -7.34 -12.02 13.63
CA VAL A 132 -8.41 -11.12 13.15
C VAL A 132 -9.28 -10.59 14.28
N GLN A 133 -9.61 -11.41 15.29
CA GLN A 133 -10.42 -10.97 16.43
C GLN A 133 -9.71 -9.91 17.26
N ARG A 134 -8.41 -10.09 17.56
CA ARG A 134 -7.62 -9.10 18.30
C ARG A 134 -7.44 -7.80 17.54
N TYR A 135 -7.28 -7.88 16.21
CA TYR A 135 -7.23 -6.71 15.34
C TYR A 135 -8.52 -5.87 15.44
N VAL A 136 -9.68 -6.52 15.34
CA VAL A 136 -10.97 -5.85 15.48
C VAL A 136 -11.13 -5.23 16.86
N ASN A 137 -10.90 -6.02 17.93
CA ASN A 137 -11.02 -5.56 19.31
C ASN A 137 -10.11 -4.34 19.59
N ARG A 138 -8.90 -4.33 19.03
CA ARG A 138 -7.95 -3.22 19.20
C ARG A 138 -8.47 -1.93 18.59
N ILE A 139 -9.02 -1.99 17.36
CA ILE A 139 -9.57 -0.80 16.67
C ILE A 139 -10.83 -0.31 17.40
N GLU A 140 -11.74 -1.20 17.79
CA GLU A 140 -12.93 -0.85 18.55
C GLU A 140 -12.59 -0.19 19.90
N ALA A 141 -11.59 -0.71 20.58
CA ALA A 141 -11.09 -0.09 21.81
C ALA A 141 -10.51 1.32 21.57
N GLY A 142 -9.87 1.53 20.41
CA GLY A 142 -9.38 2.84 19.99
C GLY A 142 -10.53 3.84 19.77
N VAL A 143 -11.60 3.39 19.12
CA VAL A 143 -12.80 4.21 18.88
C VAL A 143 -13.54 4.50 20.18
N SER A 144 -13.76 3.49 21.02
CA SER A 144 -14.49 3.66 22.29
C SER A 144 -13.78 4.56 23.30
N LYS A 145 -12.43 4.62 23.24
CA LYS A 145 -11.60 5.51 24.06
C LYS A 145 -11.40 6.91 23.45
N GLY A 146 -12.01 7.19 22.28
CA GLY A 146 -11.85 8.46 21.56
C GLY A 146 -10.44 8.70 20.97
N VAL A 147 -9.57 7.69 20.96
CA VAL A 147 -8.26 7.74 20.27
C VAL A 147 -8.45 7.80 18.75
N LEU A 148 -9.43 7.07 18.26
CA LEU A 148 -9.90 7.11 16.88
C LEU A 148 -11.31 7.72 16.85
N ILE A 149 -11.59 8.58 15.85
CA ILE A 149 -12.93 9.12 15.59
C ILE A 149 -13.87 7.99 15.15
N SER A 150 -13.33 7.10 14.30
CA SER A 150 -14.02 5.90 13.81
C SER A 150 -12.99 4.88 13.31
N ASP A 151 -13.45 3.68 12.93
CA ASP A 151 -12.63 2.65 12.29
C ASP A 151 -12.03 3.11 10.94
N TYR A 152 -12.63 4.08 10.27
CA TYR A 152 -12.06 4.70 9.05
C TYR A 152 -10.73 5.39 9.30
N GLU A 153 -10.51 5.93 10.50
CA GLU A 153 -9.28 6.63 10.86
C GLU A 153 -8.08 5.70 11.06
N PHE A 154 -8.31 4.40 11.21
CA PHE A 154 -7.19 3.47 11.31
C PHE A 154 -6.48 3.33 9.96
N HIS A 155 -5.31 3.97 9.83
CA HIS A 155 -4.47 3.98 8.63
C HIS A 155 -3.26 3.04 8.73
N GLY A 156 -3.46 1.85 9.29
CA GLY A 156 -2.40 0.83 9.33
C GLY A 156 -1.83 0.50 7.94
N ALA A 157 -0.55 0.11 7.89
CA ALA A 157 0.12 -0.28 6.65
C ALA A 157 -0.52 -1.50 5.96
N VAL A 158 -1.23 -2.33 6.74
CA VAL A 158 -2.08 -3.43 6.26
C VAL A 158 -3.44 -3.31 6.92
N ARG A 159 -4.51 -3.44 6.14
CA ARG A 159 -5.88 -3.50 6.66
C ARG A 159 -6.56 -4.79 6.21
N TYR A 160 -7.23 -5.45 7.15
CA TYR A 160 -8.14 -6.55 6.83
C TYR A 160 -9.43 -6.01 6.23
N LYS A 161 -9.88 -6.60 5.15
CA LYS A 161 -11.09 -6.22 4.42
C LYS A 161 -12.01 -7.42 4.20
N GLY A 162 -13.31 -7.15 4.25
CA GLY A 162 -14.37 -8.13 4.00
C GLY A 162 -15.63 -7.46 3.45
N ASN A 163 -16.66 -8.24 3.26
CA ASN A 163 -17.94 -7.79 2.69
C ASN A 163 -18.86 -7.09 3.71
N THR A 164 -18.46 -7.11 5.00
CA THR A 164 -19.25 -6.59 6.12
C THR A 164 -18.48 -5.49 6.87
N ASN A 165 -19.11 -4.96 7.92
CA ASN A 165 -18.43 -4.02 8.81
C ASN A 165 -17.31 -4.71 9.60
N LEU A 166 -16.45 -3.90 10.22
CA LEU A 166 -15.27 -4.37 10.95
C LEU A 166 -15.61 -5.40 12.04
N LYS A 167 -16.70 -5.20 12.78
CA LYS A 167 -17.11 -6.05 13.91
C LYS A 167 -17.44 -7.49 13.50
N GLU A 168 -18.01 -7.66 12.31
CA GLU A 168 -18.41 -8.96 11.79
C GLU A 168 -17.25 -9.71 11.10
N LEU A 169 -16.15 -9.03 10.86
CA LEU A 169 -15.01 -9.58 10.12
C LEU A 169 -14.48 -10.92 10.67
N PRO A 170 -14.36 -11.13 11.99
CA PRO A 170 -13.93 -12.42 12.54
C PRO A 170 -14.89 -13.59 12.20
N LYS A 171 -16.19 -13.30 12.06
CA LYS A 171 -17.23 -14.29 11.78
C LYS A 171 -17.46 -14.51 10.29
N THR A 172 -17.22 -13.49 9.46
CA THR A 172 -17.48 -13.54 8.01
C THR A 172 -16.22 -13.80 7.20
N GLY A 173 -15.06 -13.71 7.83
CA GLY A 173 -13.74 -13.92 7.25
C GLY A 173 -13.17 -12.70 6.52
N VAL A 174 -11.85 -12.62 6.54
CA VAL A 174 -11.09 -11.66 5.74
C VAL A 174 -11.14 -12.09 4.29
N GLN A 175 -11.58 -11.20 3.38
CA GLN A 175 -11.67 -11.49 1.96
C GLN A 175 -10.43 -11.06 1.19
N TYR A 176 -9.79 -9.98 1.64
CA TYR A 176 -8.55 -9.48 1.08
C TYR A 176 -7.80 -8.59 2.07
N LEU A 177 -6.51 -8.39 1.79
CA LEU A 177 -5.67 -7.40 2.48
C LEU A 177 -5.56 -6.15 1.62
N GLU A 178 -5.75 -4.99 2.21
CA GLU A 178 -5.37 -3.71 1.62
C GLU A 178 -3.97 -3.35 2.11
N LEU A 179 -2.97 -3.51 1.23
CA LEU A 179 -1.57 -3.17 1.48
C LEU A 179 -1.35 -1.70 1.10
N ARG A 180 -0.89 -0.87 2.04
CA ARG A 180 -0.88 0.60 1.94
C ARG A 180 0.52 1.20 2.04
N MET A 181 1.54 0.37 1.88
CA MET A 181 2.94 0.72 2.16
C MET A 181 3.75 1.21 0.96
N LEU A 182 3.11 1.45 -0.20
CA LEU A 182 3.79 1.96 -1.39
C LEU A 182 3.52 3.44 -1.61
N ASP A 183 4.58 4.17 -1.89
CA ASP A 183 4.50 5.52 -2.43
C ASP A 183 4.03 5.48 -3.90
N LEU A 184 3.54 6.60 -4.42
CA LEU A 184 3.33 6.77 -5.85
C LEU A 184 4.68 7.10 -6.50
N ASP A 185 5.13 6.24 -7.43
CA ASP A 185 6.33 6.49 -8.22
C ASP A 185 5.98 7.27 -9.50
N PRO A 186 6.31 8.57 -9.60
CA PRO A 186 6.00 9.39 -10.78
C PRO A 186 6.80 8.99 -12.02
N SER A 187 7.77 8.09 -11.90
CA SER A 187 8.46 7.50 -13.07
C SER A 187 7.62 6.45 -13.78
N SER A 188 6.54 5.99 -13.17
CA SER A 188 5.52 5.11 -13.76
C SER A 188 4.26 5.89 -14.12
N SER A 189 3.67 5.61 -15.28
CA SER A 189 2.45 6.27 -15.75
C SER A 189 1.22 6.05 -14.87
N VAL A 190 1.24 4.99 -14.07
CA VAL A 190 0.16 4.62 -13.14
C VAL A 190 0.61 4.65 -11.67
N GLY A 191 1.78 5.18 -11.39
CA GLY A 191 2.32 5.33 -10.03
C GLY A 191 2.84 4.04 -9.39
N ILE A 192 2.75 2.90 -10.10
CA ILE A 192 3.26 1.59 -9.68
C ILE A 192 3.71 0.79 -10.89
N ARG A 193 4.69 -0.08 -10.76
CA ARG A 193 5.18 -0.93 -11.84
C ARG A 193 4.61 -2.35 -11.73
N THR A 194 4.46 -3.03 -12.88
CA THR A 194 4.05 -4.45 -12.94
C THR A 194 4.98 -5.34 -12.10
N ASN A 195 6.28 -5.06 -12.14
CA ASN A 195 7.29 -5.77 -11.39
C ASN A 195 7.04 -5.68 -9.88
N THR A 196 6.67 -4.50 -9.37
CA THR A 196 6.30 -4.33 -7.96
C THR A 196 5.14 -5.25 -7.57
N LEU A 197 4.11 -5.38 -8.42
CA LEU A 197 2.98 -6.30 -8.16
C LEU A 197 3.44 -7.76 -8.14
N ARG A 198 4.38 -8.13 -9.03
CA ARG A 198 4.97 -9.46 -9.09
C ARG A 198 5.73 -9.79 -7.80
N PHE A 199 6.53 -8.84 -7.32
CA PHE A 199 7.23 -8.96 -6.04
C PHE A 199 6.27 -9.14 -4.84
N PHE A 200 5.18 -8.37 -4.79
CA PHE A 200 4.18 -8.51 -3.73
C PHE A 200 3.48 -9.87 -3.76
N ARG A 201 3.22 -10.43 -4.93
CA ARG A 201 2.68 -11.80 -5.07
C ARG A 201 3.68 -12.84 -4.56
N LEU A 202 4.96 -12.69 -4.91
CA LEU A 202 6.03 -13.55 -4.41
C LEU A 202 6.14 -13.49 -2.90
N LEU A 203 6.14 -12.29 -2.31
CA LEU A 203 6.14 -12.08 -0.86
C LEU A 203 4.96 -12.76 -0.18
N ALA A 204 3.75 -12.59 -0.72
CA ALA A 204 2.54 -13.21 -0.16
C ALA A 204 2.64 -14.75 -0.16
N SER A 205 3.09 -15.33 -1.27
CA SER A 205 3.33 -16.78 -1.39
C SER A 205 4.38 -17.25 -0.37
N TYR A 206 5.49 -16.54 -0.28
CA TYR A 206 6.55 -16.82 0.70
C TYR A 206 6.02 -16.77 2.14
N PHE A 207 5.22 -15.75 2.50
CA PHE A 207 4.69 -15.60 3.84
C PHE A 207 3.69 -16.69 4.22
N ILE A 208 2.93 -17.22 3.25
CA ILE A 208 2.08 -18.40 3.47
C ILE A 208 2.92 -19.60 3.87
N MET A 209 4.05 -19.82 3.21
CA MET A 209 4.90 -21.00 3.42
C MET A 209 5.90 -20.84 4.57
N ALA A 210 6.28 -19.62 4.92
CA ALA A 210 7.23 -19.37 5.99
C ALA A 210 6.69 -19.83 7.37
N PRO A 211 7.56 -20.15 8.33
CA PRO A 211 7.13 -20.47 9.69
C PRO A 211 6.31 -19.33 10.31
N ALA A 212 5.19 -19.67 10.97
CA ALA A 212 4.36 -18.70 11.67
C ALA A 212 5.08 -18.11 12.88
N LEU A 213 4.80 -16.84 13.17
CA LEU A 213 5.18 -16.23 14.45
C LEU A 213 4.34 -16.84 15.58
N LYS A 214 4.95 -17.02 16.73
CA LYS A 214 4.19 -17.36 17.94
C LYS A 214 3.30 -16.16 18.32
N PRO A 215 2.04 -16.37 18.75
CA PRO A 215 1.11 -15.29 19.06
C PRO A 215 1.67 -14.21 20.00
N GLU A 216 2.42 -14.61 21.01
CA GLU A 216 3.04 -13.71 21.99
C GLU A 216 4.18 -12.85 21.42
N GLN A 217 4.73 -13.21 20.26
CA GLN A 217 5.84 -12.49 19.61
C GLN A 217 5.35 -11.50 18.55
N VAL A 218 4.13 -11.67 18.03
CA VAL A 218 3.63 -10.92 16.85
C VAL A 218 3.79 -9.42 17.03
N ASN A 219 3.21 -8.86 18.09
CA ASN A 219 3.20 -7.40 18.29
C ASN A 219 4.61 -6.84 18.56
N ALA A 220 5.48 -7.59 19.25
CA ALA A 220 6.87 -7.18 19.47
C ALA A 220 7.69 -7.17 18.16
N VAL A 221 7.50 -8.18 17.30
CA VAL A 221 8.15 -8.24 15.98
C VAL A 221 7.67 -7.10 15.09
N ILE A 222 6.37 -6.79 15.08
CA ILE A 222 5.81 -5.69 14.29
C ILE A 222 6.31 -4.35 14.82
N ALA A 223 6.30 -4.12 16.14
CA ALA A 223 6.82 -2.88 16.72
C ALA A 223 8.30 -2.65 16.38
N ARG A 224 9.12 -3.72 16.38
CA ARG A 224 10.52 -3.63 15.93
C ARG A 224 10.61 -3.30 14.45
N ALA A 225 9.77 -3.90 13.61
CA ALA A 225 9.74 -3.63 12.18
C ALA A 225 9.26 -2.19 11.87
N ASP A 226 8.31 -1.66 12.64
CA ASP A 226 7.87 -0.27 12.52
C ASP A 226 9.01 0.71 12.87
N GLN A 227 9.78 0.41 13.92
CA GLN A 227 10.98 1.19 14.24
C GLN A 227 12.01 1.13 13.10
N MET A 228 12.29 -0.07 12.56
CA MET A 228 13.18 -0.22 11.40
C MET A 228 12.67 0.55 10.18
N ASN A 229 11.35 0.55 9.96
CA ASN A 229 10.75 1.30 8.87
C ASN A 229 10.93 2.81 9.04
N GLU A 230 10.75 3.35 10.24
CA GLU A 230 11.00 4.76 10.53
C GLU A 230 12.45 5.12 10.20
N GLU A 231 13.39 4.37 10.76
CA GLU A 231 14.81 4.59 10.55
C GLU A 231 15.21 4.51 9.06
N VAL A 232 14.68 3.54 8.32
CA VAL A 232 14.93 3.41 6.87
C VAL A 232 14.28 4.54 6.08
N SER A 233 13.07 4.94 6.44
CA SER A 233 12.35 6.00 5.72
C SER A 233 13.06 7.35 5.81
N GLU A 234 13.79 7.59 6.89
CA GLU A 234 14.55 8.82 7.15
C GLU A 234 15.99 8.78 6.60
N GLU A 235 16.51 7.62 6.15
CA GLU A 235 17.83 7.55 5.53
C GLU A 235 17.90 8.40 4.25
N HIS A 236 19.08 8.98 3.97
CA HIS A 236 19.31 9.66 2.69
C HIS A 236 19.21 8.65 1.52
N PRO A 237 18.50 8.96 0.41
CA PRO A 237 18.24 8.00 -0.66
C PRO A 237 19.47 7.36 -1.31
N ASN A 238 20.59 8.06 -1.36
CA ASN A 238 21.83 7.56 -1.97
C ASN A 238 22.66 6.65 -1.06
N ASP A 239 22.34 6.61 0.24
CA ASP A 239 23.16 5.88 1.20
C ASP A 239 22.69 4.42 1.33
N ALA A 240 23.62 3.53 1.60
CA ALA A 240 23.27 2.18 1.98
C ALA A 240 22.51 2.18 3.30
N SER A 241 21.42 1.39 3.38
CA SER A 241 20.68 1.25 4.62
C SER A 241 21.53 0.58 5.69
N LYS A 242 21.40 1.03 6.94
CA LYS A 242 21.97 0.30 8.08
C LYS A 242 21.47 -1.14 8.20
N TYR A 243 20.37 -1.46 7.53
CA TYR A 243 19.79 -2.80 7.46
C TYR A 243 20.13 -3.56 6.16
N GLN A 244 21.10 -3.08 5.36
CA GLN A 244 21.49 -3.68 4.08
C GLN A 244 21.80 -5.19 4.22
N ALA A 245 22.55 -5.58 5.25
CA ALA A 245 22.87 -6.99 5.49
C ALA A 245 21.60 -7.85 5.75
N SER A 246 20.63 -7.30 6.48
CA SER A 246 19.35 -7.96 6.73
C SER A 246 18.50 -8.06 5.45
N ALA A 247 18.52 -7.02 4.62
CA ALA A 247 17.87 -7.00 3.31
C ALA A 247 18.45 -8.08 2.40
N ARG A 248 19.78 -8.13 2.27
CA ARG A 248 20.49 -9.15 1.50
C ARG A 248 20.14 -10.57 1.95
N ALA A 249 20.20 -10.83 3.25
CA ALA A 249 19.89 -12.13 3.80
C ALA A 249 18.41 -12.54 3.56
N PHE A 250 17.49 -11.58 3.55
CA PHE A 250 16.09 -11.86 3.22
C PHE A 250 15.92 -12.16 1.73
N MET A 251 16.52 -11.38 0.85
CA MET A 251 16.43 -11.60 -0.60
C MET A 251 17.01 -12.93 -1.01
N GLN A 252 18.13 -13.39 -0.41
CA GLN A 252 18.67 -14.72 -0.63
C GLN A 252 17.68 -15.84 -0.26
N ARG A 253 16.97 -15.69 0.87
CA ARG A 253 15.92 -16.67 1.25
C ARG A 253 14.75 -16.66 0.27
N LEU A 254 14.39 -15.47 -0.25
CA LEU A 254 13.31 -15.34 -1.21
C LEU A 254 13.68 -15.96 -2.57
N GLU A 255 14.93 -15.78 -3.00
CA GLU A 255 15.50 -16.40 -4.19
C GLU A 255 15.48 -17.94 -4.08
N MET A 256 16.02 -18.46 -2.98
CA MET A 256 15.98 -19.92 -2.71
C MET A 256 14.54 -20.48 -2.69
N TYR A 257 13.58 -19.69 -2.20
CA TYR A 257 12.16 -20.07 -2.24
C TYR A 257 11.61 -20.06 -3.66
N ALA A 258 11.89 -19.03 -4.45
CA ALA A 258 11.46 -18.91 -5.84
C ALA A 258 12.01 -20.08 -6.70
N ASP A 259 13.28 -20.44 -6.51
CA ASP A 259 13.91 -21.58 -7.16
C ASP A 259 13.24 -22.90 -6.76
N LYS A 260 13.00 -23.09 -5.45
CA LYS A 260 12.38 -24.31 -4.93
C LYS A 260 10.98 -24.57 -5.51
N ILE A 261 10.20 -23.51 -5.73
CA ILE A 261 8.85 -23.60 -6.32
C ILE A 261 8.85 -23.42 -7.84
N GLN A 262 10.03 -23.32 -8.46
CA GLN A 262 10.24 -23.24 -9.91
C GLN A 262 9.45 -22.09 -10.56
N LEU A 263 9.54 -20.88 -9.98
CA LEU A 263 8.95 -19.69 -10.60
C LEU A 263 9.64 -19.34 -11.92
N GLY A 264 8.87 -18.73 -12.82
CA GLY A 264 9.37 -18.32 -14.13
C GLY A 264 10.48 -17.26 -14.07
N PRO A 265 11.22 -17.08 -15.18
CA PRO A 265 12.38 -16.19 -15.24
C PRO A 265 12.04 -14.75 -14.90
N GLU A 266 10.81 -14.30 -15.12
CA GLU A 266 10.36 -12.95 -14.78
C GLU A 266 10.38 -12.67 -13.27
N TYR A 267 10.36 -13.68 -12.41
CA TYR A 267 10.53 -13.53 -10.97
C TYR A 267 12.00 -13.47 -10.58
N GLN A 268 12.85 -14.21 -11.28
CA GLN A 268 14.30 -14.19 -11.07
C GLN A 268 14.86 -12.81 -11.45
N GLU A 269 14.51 -12.29 -12.64
CA GLU A 269 14.88 -10.95 -13.08
C GLU A 269 14.44 -9.86 -12.07
N GLU A 270 13.24 -10.00 -11.49
CA GLU A 270 12.76 -9.07 -10.46
C GLU A 270 13.60 -9.16 -9.18
N ILE A 271 13.93 -10.36 -8.72
CA ILE A 271 14.76 -10.56 -7.52
C ILE A 271 16.15 -9.94 -7.76
N GLU A 272 16.76 -10.17 -8.91
CA GLU A 272 18.07 -9.61 -9.28
C GLU A 272 18.04 -8.07 -9.31
N ASP A 273 17.00 -7.45 -9.92
CA ASP A 273 16.83 -5.98 -9.92
C ASP A 273 16.72 -5.42 -8.50
N LEU A 274 15.99 -6.12 -7.62
CA LEU A 274 15.83 -5.69 -6.23
C LEU A 274 17.09 -5.94 -5.39
N GLN A 275 17.86 -6.99 -5.66
CA GLN A 275 19.18 -7.22 -5.06
C GLN A 275 20.15 -6.10 -5.49
N ASP A 276 20.17 -5.71 -6.79
CA ASP A 276 20.96 -4.59 -7.26
C ASP A 276 20.60 -3.27 -6.54
N ARG A 277 19.31 -3.01 -6.28
CA ARG A 277 18.91 -1.83 -5.49
C ARG A 277 19.43 -1.84 -4.07
N ILE A 278 19.59 -3.03 -3.47
CA ILE A 278 20.17 -3.18 -2.14
C ILE A 278 21.68 -2.87 -2.18
N GLU A 279 22.38 -3.36 -3.19
CA GLU A 279 23.82 -3.14 -3.34
C GLU A 279 24.15 -1.72 -3.83
N ASN A 280 23.28 -1.16 -4.68
CA ASN A 280 23.43 0.16 -5.26
C ASN A 280 22.19 1.03 -4.98
N PRO A 281 22.10 1.67 -3.81
CA PRO A 281 20.95 2.49 -3.40
C PRO A 281 20.56 3.57 -4.40
N ARG A 282 21.50 4.05 -5.23
CA ARG A 282 21.25 5.06 -6.26
C ARG A 282 20.31 4.60 -7.37
N THR A 283 20.04 3.31 -7.45
CA THR A 283 19.06 2.74 -8.40
C THR A 283 17.63 2.73 -7.86
N THR A 284 17.44 3.03 -6.57
CA THR A 284 16.11 3.13 -5.94
C THR A 284 15.28 4.29 -6.50
N PRO A 285 13.94 4.22 -6.44
CA PRO A 285 13.09 5.30 -6.95
C PRO A 285 13.37 6.65 -6.30
N SER A 286 13.50 6.73 -4.97
CA SER A 286 13.77 8.01 -4.30
C SER A 286 15.13 8.57 -4.65
N ALA A 287 16.17 7.73 -4.79
CA ALA A 287 17.51 8.18 -5.23
C ALA A 287 17.49 8.74 -6.65
N LYS A 288 16.70 8.17 -7.54
CA LYS A 288 16.49 8.72 -8.89
C LYS A 288 15.71 10.05 -8.83
N LEU A 289 14.70 10.15 -7.96
CA LEU A 289 13.86 11.34 -7.84
C LEU A 289 14.63 12.55 -7.28
N ILE A 290 15.56 12.36 -6.35
CA ILE A 290 16.31 13.49 -5.79
C ILE A 290 17.13 14.24 -6.84
N THR A 291 17.53 13.59 -7.95
CA THR A 291 18.23 14.26 -9.07
C THR A 291 17.33 15.24 -9.84
N HIS A 292 16.03 15.20 -9.60
CA HIS A 292 15.03 16.06 -10.24
C HIS A 292 14.46 17.14 -9.31
N ILE A 293 14.94 17.20 -8.08
CA ILE A 293 14.56 18.27 -7.14
C ILE A 293 15.07 19.61 -7.67
N LYS A 294 14.17 20.57 -7.77
CA LYS A 294 14.48 21.94 -8.14
C LYS A 294 13.76 22.88 -7.18
N ASP A 295 14.47 23.83 -6.61
CA ASP A 295 13.93 24.79 -5.65
C ASP A 295 13.12 24.11 -4.51
N HIS A 296 13.68 23.04 -3.96
CA HIS A 296 13.04 22.19 -2.93
C HIS A 296 11.67 21.61 -3.33
N SER A 297 11.44 21.35 -4.62
CA SER A 297 10.18 20.85 -5.15
C SER A 297 10.39 19.76 -6.22
N LEU A 298 9.49 18.79 -6.28
CA LEU A 298 9.36 17.83 -7.38
C LEU A 298 8.16 18.14 -8.30
N THR A 299 7.45 19.24 -8.07
CA THR A 299 6.23 19.61 -8.83
C THR A 299 6.52 19.72 -10.32
N ASP A 300 7.59 20.40 -10.73
CA ASP A 300 7.93 20.57 -12.15
C ASP A 300 8.23 19.21 -12.83
N TYR A 301 8.94 18.34 -12.13
CA TYR A 301 9.20 16.98 -12.63
C TYR A 301 7.90 16.19 -12.79
N ALA A 302 7.05 16.16 -11.76
CA ALA A 302 5.79 15.44 -11.79
C ALA A 302 4.84 15.94 -12.90
N LEU A 303 4.76 17.28 -13.08
CA LEU A 303 3.94 17.87 -14.15
C LEU A 303 4.45 17.51 -15.55
N ARG A 304 5.77 17.60 -15.79
CA ARG A 304 6.35 17.15 -17.08
C ARG A 304 6.07 15.68 -17.36
N ARG A 305 6.19 14.81 -16.35
CA ARG A 305 5.86 13.39 -16.50
C ARG A 305 4.38 13.17 -16.78
N ALA A 306 3.49 13.86 -16.05
CA ALA A 306 2.05 13.77 -16.26
C ALA A 306 1.64 14.22 -17.68
N THR A 307 2.19 15.34 -18.18
CA THR A 307 1.97 15.81 -19.55
C THR A 307 2.43 14.78 -20.56
N HIS A 308 3.65 14.26 -20.41
CA HIS A 308 4.18 13.22 -21.29
C HIS A 308 3.29 11.95 -21.31
N TYR A 309 2.82 11.50 -20.16
CA TYR A 309 1.93 10.34 -20.08
C TYR A 309 0.57 10.61 -20.73
N GLN A 310 0.02 11.82 -20.55
CA GLN A 310 -1.22 12.23 -21.19
C GLN A 310 -1.08 12.27 -22.71
N GLU A 311 -0.02 12.89 -23.23
CA GLU A 311 0.26 12.96 -24.67
C GLU A 311 0.44 11.55 -25.25
N SER A 312 1.22 10.70 -24.61
CA SER A 312 1.41 9.31 -25.03
C SER A 312 0.11 8.52 -25.04
N ALA A 313 -0.75 8.70 -24.05
CA ALA A 313 -2.06 8.06 -24.00
C ALA A 313 -2.98 8.55 -25.12
N LEU A 314 -2.98 9.84 -25.42
CA LEU A 314 -3.77 10.42 -26.51
C LEU A 314 -3.31 9.96 -27.89
N GLN A 315 -1.99 9.78 -28.08
CA GLN A 315 -1.41 9.32 -29.35
C GLN A 315 -1.57 7.82 -29.55
N SER A 316 -1.60 7.03 -28.50
CA SER A 316 -1.66 5.57 -28.52
C SER A 316 -2.94 5.04 -27.89
N ILE A 317 -4.10 5.61 -28.24
CA ILE A 317 -5.39 5.08 -27.80
C ILE A 317 -5.51 3.65 -28.32
N ARG A 318 -5.32 2.70 -27.41
CA ARG A 318 -5.57 1.28 -27.68
C ARG A 318 -6.92 0.92 -27.08
N PRO A 319 -7.77 0.17 -27.80
CA PRO A 319 -8.96 -0.37 -27.17
C PRO A 319 -8.58 -1.23 -25.99
N PHE A 320 -9.44 -1.28 -24.98
CA PHE A 320 -9.26 -2.21 -23.86
C PHE A 320 -9.14 -3.63 -24.41
N LYS A 321 -8.29 -4.45 -23.77
CA LYS A 321 -8.17 -5.87 -24.12
C LYS A 321 -9.54 -6.53 -24.08
N GLY A 322 -9.94 -7.18 -25.17
CA GLY A 322 -11.29 -7.73 -25.35
C GLY A 322 -12.23 -6.83 -26.17
N PHE A 323 -11.81 -5.60 -26.48
CA PHE A 323 -12.54 -4.65 -27.33
C PHE A 323 -11.78 -4.32 -28.63
N GLU A 324 -10.75 -5.09 -28.94
CA GLU A 324 -9.84 -4.85 -30.09
C GLU A 324 -10.56 -4.96 -31.44
N THR A 325 -11.64 -5.73 -31.52
CA THR A 325 -12.46 -5.94 -32.71
C THR A 325 -13.59 -4.94 -32.85
N ASN A 326 -13.79 -4.08 -31.86
CA ASN A 326 -14.97 -3.23 -31.86
C ASN A 326 -14.81 -2.02 -32.77
N LYS A 327 -15.69 -1.95 -33.76
CA LYS A 327 -16.06 -0.71 -34.42
C LYS A 327 -16.34 0.34 -33.34
N LYS A 328 -16.16 1.62 -33.63
CA LYS A 328 -16.47 2.73 -32.73
C LYS A 328 -17.79 2.45 -32.01
N ILE A 329 -17.71 2.05 -30.74
CA ILE A 329 -18.89 1.89 -29.90
C ILE A 329 -19.30 3.30 -29.48
N SER A 330 -20.54 3.68 -29.68
CA SER A 330 -21.06 4.93 -29.14
C SER A 330 -21.10 4.87 -27.62
N ALA A 331 -21.05 6.02 -26.97
CA ALA A 331 -21.20 6.05 -25.50
C ALA A 331 -22.54 5.43 -25.05
N ALA A 332 -23.59 5.51 -25.87
CA ALA A 332 -24.88 4.90 -25.60
C ALA A 332 -24.81 3.36 -25.71
N ASP A 333 -24.14 2.83 -26.74
CA ASP A 333 -23.98 1.38 -26.92
C ASP A 333 -23.09 0.80 -25.79
N LEU A 334 -22.00 1.49 -25.43
CA LEU A 334 -21.14 1.08 -24.33
C LEU A 334 -21.92 1.05 -23.00
N LYS A 335 -22.75 2.07 -22.75
CA LYS A 335 -23.61 2.14 -21.59
C LYS A 335 -24.62 0.98 -21.58
N HIS A 336 -25.24 0.69 -22.73
CA HIS A 336 -26.18 -0.41 -22.86
C HIS A 336 -25.51 -1.77 -22.60
N GLU A 337 -24.32 -2.01 -23.19
CA GLU A 337 -23.58 -3.27 -22.99
C GLU A 337 -23.11 -3.45 -21.56
N LEU A 338 -22.54 -2.42 -20.94
CA LEU A 338 -22.02 -2.50 -19.56
C LEU A 338 -23.12 -2.66 -18.51
N PHE A 339 -24.28 -2.06 -18.74
CA PHE A 339 -25.34 -1.99 -17.72
C PHE A 339 -26.65 -2.66 -18.17
N LYS A 340 -26.66 -3.30 -19.34
CA LYS A 340 -27.86 -3.98 -19.93
C LYS A 340 -29.11 -3.08 -19.92
N GLY A 341 -28.90 -1.80 -20.16
CA GLY A 341 -29.98 -0.82 -20.23
C GLY A 341 -30.64 -0.44 -18.89
N SER A 342 -30.20 -1.00 -17.77
CA SER A 342 -30.89 -0.84 -16.47
C SER A 342 -30.26 0.22 -15.57
N TRP A 343 -29.08 0.74 -15.89
CA TRP A 343 -28.41 1.74 -15.07
C TRP A 343 -28.42 3.11 -15.72
N GLU A 344 -29.01 4.06 -15.05
CA GLU A 344 -28.84 5.48 -15.36
C GLU A 344 -27.87 6.10 -14.36
N PRO A 345 -26.77 6.74 -14.82
CA PRO A 345 -25.96 7.52 -13.92
C PRO A 345 -26.86 8.59 -13.30
N GLY A 346 -27.00 8.56 -11.99
CA GLY A 346 -27.65 9.63 -11.27
C GLY A 346 -26.89 10.93 -11.60
N ILE A 347 -27.45 11.74 -12.45
CA ILE A 347 -27.05 13.14 -12.55
C ILE A 347 -27.60 13.71 -11.26
N ASP A 348 -26.71 13.88 -10.27
CA ASP A 348 -27.06 14.62 -9.07
C ASP A 348 -27.58 16.00 -9.50
N LYS A 349 -28.85 16.20 -9.30
CA LYS A 349 -29.51 17.50 -9.41
C LYS A 349 -29.11 18.38 -8.23
#